data_a74b1b6038508bdeeb20bb2ba2b6acd4
#
_entry.id   a74b1b6038508bdeeb20bb2ba2b6acd4
#
_cell.length_a   1.000
_cell.length_b   1.000
_cell.length_c   1.000
_cell.angle_alpha   90.00
_cell.angle_beta   90.00
_cell.angle_gamma   90.00
#
_symmetry.space_group_name_H-M   'P 1'
#
loop_
_entity.id
_entity.type
_entity.pdbx_description
1 polymer ?
#
loop_
_entity_poly.entity_id
_entity_poly.type
_entity_poly.pdbx_seq_one_letter_code
_entity_poly.pdbx_strand_id
1 'polypeptide(L)'
;VVGRMVLRALKNEDHAVICNATGCMEVSTFIYPYSAWTDSFIHTAFECAGATLSGAEAAYKSLKKQGKLPEKNTKFIAFGGDGGTYDIGLQSLSGAMERGHDMVYVCYDNGAYMNTGIQRSSATPKFADTTTSPAGKVIPGKMQSRKDLTEVMAAHHLPYVAQTIAVNNFKDLYEKSE
;
A
#
# COMPACT_ATOMS: atom_id res chain seq x y z
N VAL A 1 -10.32 -8.43 -0.18
CA VAL A 1 -11.27 -7.67 -1.03
C VAL A 1 -10.53 -6.56 -1.76
N VAL A 2 -9.85 -5.63 -1.06
CA VAL A 2 -9.20 -4.44 -1.65
C VAL A 2 -8.32 -4.80 -2.84
N GLY A 3 -7.30 -5.65 -2.68
CA GLY A 3 -6.40 -6.01 -3.78
C GLY A 3 -7.13 -6.57 -5.02
N ARG A 4 -8.17 -7.38 -4.82
CA ARG A 4 -8.98 -7.89 -5.95
C ARG A 4 -9.76 -6.80 -6.68
N MET A 5 -10.23 -5.78 -5.97
CA MET A 5 -10.98 -4.69 -6.60
C MET A 5 -10.06 -3.77 -7.38
N VAL A 6 -8.91 -3.43 -6.81
CA VAL A 6 -7.87 -2.65 -7.50
C VAL A 6 -7.41 -3.34 -8.79
N LEU A 7 -7.14 -4.65 -8.73
CA LEU A 7 -6.70 -5.40 -9.91
C LEU A 7 -7.82 -5.57 -10.97
N ARG A 8 -9.09 -5.58 -10.56
CA ARG A 8 -10.22 -5.61 -11.50
C ARG A 8 -10.42 -4.31 -12.27
N ALA A 9 -9.89 -3.20 -11.79
CA ALA A 9 -9.91 -1.93 -12.50
C ALA A 9 -8.91 -1.89 -13.67
N LEU A 10 -7.94 -2.82 -13.71
CA LEU A 10 -7.04 -2.97 -14.85
C LEU A 10 -7.80 -3.43 -16.10
N LYS A 11 -7.45 -2.86 -17.24
CA LYS A 11 -7.99 -3.27 -18.54
C LYS A 11 -7.28 -4.52 -19.05
N ASN A 12 -7.90 -5.21 -20.01
CA ASN A 12 -7.34 -6.46 -20.56
C ASN A 12 -5.97 -6.27 -21.23
N GLU A 13 -5.69 -5.08 -21.74
CA GLU A 13 -4.41 -4.73 -22.37
C GLU A 13 -3.34 -4.27 -21.36
N ASP A 14 -3.70 -4.04 -20.09
CA ASP A 14 -2.77 -3.59 -19.06
C ASP A 14 -1.90 -4.74 -18.57
N HIS A 15 -0.64 -4.46 -18.29
CA HIS A 15 0.26 -5.30 -17.51
C HIS A 15 0.53 -4.66 -16.18
N ALA A 16 0.40 -5.42 -15.09
CA ALA A 16 0.75 -4.92 -13.77
C ALA A 16 2.16 -5.35 -13.36
N VAL A 17 2.88 -4.42 -12.73
CA VAL A 17 4.04 -4.70 -11.89
C VAL A 17 3.63 -4.37 -10.47
N ILE A 18 3.49 -5.41 -9.67
CA ILE A 18 2.96 -5.31 -8.31
C ILE A 18 4.10 -5.41 -7.31
N CYS A 19 4.17 -4.45 -6.40
CA CYS A 19 5.06 -4.51 -5.25
C CYS A 19 4.23 -4.60 -3.97
N ASN A 20 4.46 -5.61 -3.16
CA ASN A 20 3.76 -5.78 -1.88
C ASN A 20 4.77 -5.79 -0.74
N ALA A 21 4.61 -4.86 0.19
CA ALA A 21 5.39 -4.84 1.41
C ALA A 21 4.95 -5.98 2.34
N THR A 22 5.88 -6.50 3.13
CA THR A 22 5.58 -7.45 4.22
C THR A 22 4.37 -6.98 5.03
N GLY A 23 3.42 -7.86 5.24
CA GLY A 23 2.19 -7.55 5.98
C GLY A 23 1.09 -8.57 5.76
N CYS A 24 -0.10 -8.28 6.27
CA CYS A 24 -1.23 -9.22 6.23
C CYS A 24 -1.61 -9.64 4.80
N MET A 25 -1.57 -8.74 3.84
CA MET A 25 -1.90 -9.07 2.45
C MET A 25 -0.83 -9.95 1.83
N GLU A 26 0.44 -9.63 2.05
CA GLU A 26 1.56 -10.40 1.51
C GLU A 26 1.50 -11.84 2.05
N VAL A 27 1.48 -12.00 3.36
CA VAL A 27 1.45 -13.34 4.01
C VAL A 27 0.25 -14.18 3.56
N SER A 28 -0.91 -13.56 3.34
CA SER A 28 -2.12 -14.28 2.92
C SER A 28 -2.17 -14.61 1.43
N THR A 29 -1.31 -14.01 0.61
CA THR A 29 -1.32 -14.16 -0.85
C THR A 29 -0.08 -14.86 -1.41
N PHE A 30 0.93 -15.07 -0.60
CA PHE A 30 2.20 -15.68 -0.96
C PHE A 30 2.64 -16.71 0.08
N ILE A 31 2.29 -17.97 -0.13
CA ILE A 31 2.73 -19.10 0.69
C ILE A 31 3.52 -20.06 -0.20
N TYR A 32 4.84 -20.00 -0.11
CA TYR A 32 5.72 -20.84 -0.92
C TYR A 32 5.29 -22.31 -0.89
N PRO A 33 5.23 -23.02 -2.02
CA PRO A 33 5.57 -22.57 -3.39
C PRO A 33 4.40 -21.91 -4.17
N TYR A 34 3.31 -21.57 -3.51
CA TYR A 34 2.10 -21.03 -4.12
C TYR A 34 2.09 -19.50 -4.10
N SER A 35 1.51 -18.90 -5.13
CA SER A 35 1.25 -17.46 -5.21
C SER A 35 -0.17 -17.22 -5.71
N ALA A 36 -0.83 -16.21 -5.15
CA ALA A 36 -2.14 -15.75 -5.63
C ALA A 36 -2.02 -14.71 -6.76
N TRP A 37 -0.80 -14.32 -7.12
CA TRP A 37 -0.50 -13.29 -8.09
C TRP A 37 -0.20 -13.90 -9.45
N THR A 38 -0.84 -13.38 -10.49
CA THR A 38 -0.65 -13.76 -11.90
C THR A 38 0.21 -12.79 -12.68
N ASP A 39 0.34 -11.58 -12.17
CA ASP A 39 1.17 -10.52 -12.73
C ASP A 39 2.60 -10.55 -12.17
N SER A 40 3.46 -9.66 -12.69
CA SER A 40 4.81 -9.50 -12.16
C SER A 40 4.74 -9.03 -10.70
N PHE A 41 5.31 -9.82 -9.79
CA PHE A 41 5.19 -9.60 -8.36
C PHE A 41 6.55 -9.46 -7.68
N ILE A 42 6.70 -8.44 -6.85
CA ILE A 42 7.88 -8.15 -6.05
C ILE A 42 7.47 -8.09 -4.58
N HIS A 43 8.04 -8.96 -3.76
CA HIS A 43 7.94 -8.85 -2.31
C HIS A 43 9.08 -7.98 -1.77
N THR A 44 8.79 -7.13 -0.79
CA THR A 44 9.78 -6.24 -0.18
C THR A 44 9.51 -6.07 1.32
N ALA A 45 10.48 -5.54 2.06
CA ALA A 45 10.33 -5.26 3.48
C ALA A 45 9.23 -4.21 3.76
N PHE A 46 8.76 -4.17 5.00
CA PHE A 46 7.63 -3.34 5.46
C PHE A 46 7.64 -1.90 4.95
N GLU A 47 8.82 -1.27 4.98
CA GLU A 47 9.04 0.14 4.65
C GLU A 47 9.32 0.39 3.17
N CYS A 48 9.60 -0.66 2.39
CA CYS A 48 10.28 -0.52 1.11
C CYS A 48 9.35 -0.45 -0.11
N ALA A 49 8.03 -0.61 0.02
CA ALA A 49 7.12 -0.69 -1.12
C ALA A 49 7.25 0.53 -2.06
N GLY A 50 7.23 1.74 -1.52
CA GLY A 50 7.39 2.97 -2.29
C GLY A 50 8.74 3.08 -2.99
N ALA A 51 9.83 2.80 -2.28
CA ALA A 51 11.18 2.86 -2.84
C ALA A 51 11.42 1.79 -3.91
N THR A 52 11.00 0.54 -3.65
CA THR A 52 11.19 -0.57 -4.59
C THR A 52 10.42 -0.34 -5.88
N LEU A 53 9.15 0.07 -5.77
CA LEU A 53 8.35 0.32 -6.97
C LEU A 53 8.83 1.54 -7.76
N SER A 54 9.31 2.60 -7.08
CA SER A 54 9.97 3.74 -7.72
C SER A 54 11.18 3.30 -8.55
N GLY A 55 12.00 2.40 -8.01
CA GLY A 55 13.16 1.84 -8.72
C GLY A 55 12.74 1.00 -9.93
N ALA A 56 11.71 0.15 -9.78
CA ALA A 56 11.20 -0.67 -10.87
C ALA A 56 10.62 0.18 -12.02
N GLU A 57 9.85 1.22 -11.68
CA GLU A 57 9.27 2.17 -12.64
C GLU A 57 10.37 2.95 -13.38
N ALA A 58 11.36 3.47 -12.68
CA ALA A 58 12.48 4.18 -13.27
C ALA A 58 13.32 3.27 -14.19
N ALA A 59 13.56 2.03 -13.78
CA ALA A 59 14.25 1.04 -14.60
C ALA A 59 13.46 0.69 -15.87
N TYR A 60 12.13 0.50 -15.73
CA TYR A 60 11.24 0.25 -16.87
C TYR A 60 11.28 1.40 -17.88
N LYS A 61 11.14 2.66 -17.42
CA LYS A 61 11.23 3.84 -18.29
C LYS A 61 12.58 3.92 -19.01
N SER A 62 13.67 3.63 -18.31
CA SER A 62 15.01 3.63 -18.89
C SER A 62 15.17 2.54 -19.97
N LEU A 63 14.75 1.32 -19.68
CA LEU A 63 14.83 0.19 -20.63
C LEU A 63 13.91 0.40 -21.85
N LYS A 64 12.72 0.95 -21.64
CA LYS A 64 11.79 1.32 -22.73
C LYS A 64 12.42 2.37 -23.65
N LYS A 65 13.03 3.42 -23.08
CA LYS A 65 13.75 4.45 -23.85
C LYS A 65 14.92 3.89 -24.68
N GLN A 66 15.54 2.81 -24.19
CA GLN A 66 16.61 2.10 -24.90
C GLN A 66 16.09 1.10 -25.95
N GLY A 67 14.79 0.95 -26.15
CA GLY A 67 14.19 -0.04 -27.04
C GLY A 67 14.37 -1.50 -26.60
N LYS A 68 14.68 -1.74 -25.32
CA LYS A 68 14.92 -3.08 -24.76
C LYS A 68 13.66 -3.77 -24.24
N LEU A 69 12.54 -3.06 -24.18
CA LEU A 69 11.26 -3.61 -23.76
C LEU A 69 10.21 -3.41 -24.86
N PRO A 70 9.27 -4.36 -25.01
CA PRO A 70 8.14 -4.20 -25.91
C PRO A 70 7.23 -3.07 -25.44
N GLU A 71 6.54 -2.46 -26.40
CA GLU A 71 5.47 -1.50 -26.11
C GLU A 71 4.30 -2.22 -25.42
N LYS A 72 4.15 -1.96 -24.14
CA LYS A 72 3.04 -2.47 -23.31
C LYS A 72 2.52 -1.36 -22.41
N ASN A 73 1.23 -1.38 -22.15
CA ASN A 73 0.63 -0.49 -21.14
C ASN A 73 0.88 -1.07 -19.76
N THR A 74 1.97 -0.66 -19.12
CA THR A 74 2.41 -1.21 -17.83
C THR A 74 1.99 -0.30 -16.71
N LYS A 75 1.28 -0.84 -15.72
CA LYS A 75 0.83 -0.17 -14.51
C LYS A 75 1.67 -0.62 -13.32
N PHE A 76 2.12 0.33 -12.52
CA PHE A 76 2.92 0.09 -11.32
C PHE A 76 2.05 0.26 -10.08
N ILE A 77 1.87 -0.81 -9.29
CA ILE A 77 0.95 -0.83 -8.15
C ILE A 77 1.68 -1.33 -6.92
N ALA A 78 1.75 -0.50 -5.89
CA ALA A 78 2.27 -0.89 -4.57
C ALA A 78 1.15 -1.14 -3.58
N PHE A 79 1.29 -2.18 -2.77
CA PHE A 79 0.43 -2.43 -1.61
C PHE A 79 1.26 -2.36 -0.33
N GLY A 80 0.78 -1.59 0.64
CA GLY A 80 1.38 -1.49 1.97
C GLY A 80 0.33 -1.52 3.07
N GLY A 81 0.65 -2.15 4.19
CA GLY A 81 -0.18 -2.08 5.39
C GLY A 81 -0.07 -0.71 6.08
N ASP A 82 -0.96 -0.46 7.04
CA ASP A 82 -0.96 0.81 7.76
C ASP A 82 0.36 1.06 8.52
N GLY A 83 0.88 0.10 9.26
CA GLY A 83 2.15 0.26 9.95
C GLY A 83 3.32 0.52 9.00
N GLY A 84 3.41 -0.23 7.91
CA GLY A 84 4.42 -0.02 6.88
C GLY A 84 4.31 1.33 6.16
N THR A 85 3.11 1.87 6.06
CA THR A 85 2.84 3.11 5.31
C THR A 85 2.87 4.35 6.21
N TYR A 86 2.13 4.34 7.32
CA TYR A 86 1.99 5.51 8.21
C TYR A 86 3.24 5.76 9.06
N ASP A 87 4.01 4.71 9.33
CA ASP A 87 5.16 4.76 10.23
C ASP A 87 6.48 4.57 9.48
N ILE A 88 6.95 3.34 9.38
CA ILE A 88 8.33 3.07 8.92
C ILE A 88 8.58 3.34 7.44
N GLY A 89 7.56 3.31 6.59
CA GLY A 89 7.66 3.55 5.15
C GLY A 89 7.23 4.93 4.68
N LEU A 90 6.78 5.81 5.58
CA LEU A 90 6.27 7.13 5.20
C LEU A 90 7.31 7.98 4.47
N GLN A 91 8.57 7.92 4.89
CA GLN A 91 9.65 8.66 4.25
C GLN A 91 9.85 8.24 2.78
N SER A 92 9.91 6.93 2.52
CA SER A 92 10.11 6.42 1.16
C SER A 92 8.89 6.70 0.27
N LEU A 93 7.68 6.61 0.82
CA LEU A 93 6.45 6.96 0.11
C LEU A 93 6.41 8.46 -0.22
N SER A 94 6.65 9.32 0.76
CA SER A 94 6.71 10.77 0.57
C SER A 94 7.71 11.16 -0.52
N GLY A 95 8.91 10.60 -0.49
CA GLY A 95 9.92 10.85 -1.51
C GLY A 95 9.55 10.32 -2.90
N ALA A 96 8.84 9.19 -2.99
CA ALA A 96 8.35 8.65 -4.26
C ALA A 96 7.27 9.58 -4.87
N MET A 97 6.35 10.06 -4.03
CA MET A 97 5.27 10.95 -4.44
C MET A 97 5.81 12.33 -4.87
N GLU A 98 6.76 12.88 -4.12
CA GLU A 98 7.41 14.15 -4.46
C GLU A 98 8.14 14.09 -5.81
N ARG A 99 8.79 12.96 -6.12
CA ARG A 99 9.46 12.76 -7.41
C ARG A 99 8.53 12.50 -8.59
N GLY A 100 7.23 12.33 -8.36
CA GLY A 100 6.23 12.14 -9.40
C GLY A 100 6.39 10.83 -10.17
N HIS A 101 6.75 9.74 -9.49
CA HIS A 101 6.74 8.41 -10.09
C HIS A 101 5.33 8.02 -10.56
N ASP A 102 5.24 7.47 -11.77
CA ASP A 102 3.97 7.00 -12.35
C ASP A 102 3.58 5.66 -11.75
N MET A 103 2.98 5.72 -10.58
CA MET A 103 2.57 4.54 -9.80
C MET A 103 1.36 4.82 -8.93
N VAL A 104 0.61 3.78 -8.64
CA VAL A 104 -0.47 3.78 -7.65
C VAL A 104 0.03 3.15 -6.36
N TYR A 105 -0.16 3.81 -5.24
CA TYR A 105 0.12 3.26 -3.92
C TYR A 105 -1.18 3.02 -3.15
N VAL A 106 -1.42 1.79 -2.76
CA VAL A 106 -2.62 1.35 -2.04
C VAL A 106 -2.26 1.00 -0.61
N CYS A 107 -2.69 1.81 0.34
CA CYS A 107 -2.58 1.49 1.75
C CYS A 107 -3.83 0.72 2.21
N TYR A 108 -3.66 -0.56 2.55
CA TYR A 108 -4.71 -1.34 3.21
C TYR A 108 -4.59 -1.18 4.73
N ASP A 109 -5.45 -0.36 5.28
CA ASP A 109 -5.45 0.01 6.70
C ASP A 109 -6.37 -0.92 7.49
N ASN A 110 -5.80 -1.71 8.39
CA ASN A 110 -6.52 -2.55 9.34
C ASN A 110 -6.30 -2.12 10.80
N GLY A 111 -5.69 -0.97 11.03
CA GLY A 111 -5.59 -0.29 12.31
C GLY A 111 -4.47 -0.75 13.24
N ALA A 112 -3.60 -1.67 12.81
CA ALA A 112 -2.42 -2.09 13.59
C ALA A 112 -1.46 -2.91 12.73
N TYR A 113 -0.25 -3.20 13.23
CA TYR A 113 0.59 -4.29 12.72
C TYR A 113 -0.05 -5.63 13.13
N MET A 114 -1.09 -6.05 12.40
CA MET A 114 -1.93 -7.19 12.81
C MET A 114 -1.20 -8.52 12.74
N ASN A 115 -0.47 -8.78 11.65
CA ASN A 115 0.16 -10.08 11.41
C ASN A 115 1.27 -10.41 12.43
N THR A 116 1.97 -9.41 12.92
CA THR A 116 3.09 -9.57 13.88
C THR A 116 2.64 -9.69 15.34
N GLY A 117 1.37 -9.57 15.62
CA GLY A 117 0.81 -9.71 16.97
C GLY A 117 0.12 -8.46 17.49
N ILE A 118 -0.51 -7.68 16.63
CA ILE A 118 -1.39 -6.54 16.97
C ILE A 118 -0.62 -5.41 17.70
N GLN A 119 0.57 -5.06 17.20
CA GLN A 119 1.26 -3.87 17.69
C GLN A 119 0.58 -2.61 17.17
N ARG A 120 0.61 -1.55 17.95
CA ARG A 120 0.03 -0.29 17.52
C ARG A 120 0.77 0.30 16.32
N SER A 121 0.01 0.86 15.38
CA SER A 121 0.50 1.75 14.33
C SER A 121 0.03 3.20 14.57
N SER A 122 0.47 4.13 13.73
CA SER A 122 -0.09 5.49 13.73
C SER A 122 -1.53 5.55 13.20
N ALA A 123 -1.99 4.51 12.52
CA ALA A 123 -3.38 4.36 12.09
C ALA A 123 -4.31 3.83 13.19
N THR A 124 -3.77 3.22 14.23
CA THR A 124 -4.54 2.68 15.34
C THR A 124 -5.39 3.78 16.00
N PRO A 125 -6.69 3.57 16.18
CA PRO A 125 -7.57 4.54 16.82
C PRO A 125 -7.11 4.87 18.25
N LYS A 126 -7.44 6.08 18.69
CA LYS A 126 -7.23 6.47 20.08
C LYS A 126 -8.04 5.55 21.02
N PHE A 127 -7.44 5.16 22.12
CA PHE A 127 -7.98 4.23 23.12
C PHE A 127 -8.11 2.76 22.67
N ALA A 128 -7.69 2.43 21.46
CA ALA A 128 -7.65 1.02 21.05
C ALA A 128 -6.63 0.23 21.87
N ASP A 129 -7.00 -1.00 22.20
CA ASP A 129 -6.16 -1.98 22.85
C ASP A 129 -5.23 -2.66 21.83
N THR A 130 -3.94 -2.68 22.12
CA THR A 130 -2.92 -3.37 21.31
C THR A 130 -1.84 -3.95 22.22
N THR A 131 -1.05 -4.88 21.69
CA THR A 131 0.04 -5.50 22.47
C THR A 131 1.11 -4.51 22.95
N THR A 132 1.29 -3.40 22.23
CA THR A 132 2.25 -2.34 22.57
C THR A 132 1.61 -1.09 23.20
N SER A 133 0.30 -1.04 23.30
CA SER A 133 -0.48 -0.02 24.00
C SER A 133 -1.70 -0.67 24.65
N PRO A 134 -1.49 -1.53 25.65
CA PRO A 134 -2.59 -2.29 26.25
C PRO A 134 -3.56 -1.38 27.02
N ALA A 135 -4.86 -1.68 26.88
CA ALA A 135 -5.89 -1.02 27.68
C ALA A 135 -5.95 -1.63 29.08
N GLY A 136 -5.98 -0.78 30.09
CA GLY A 136 -6.04 -1.19 31.50
C GLY A 136 -6.68 -0.13 32.40
N LYS A 137 -6.67 -0.38 33.68
CA LYS A 137 -7.27 0.54 34.69
C LYS A 137 -6.56 1.90 34.77
N VAL A 138 -5.28 1.96 34.39
CA VAL A 138 -4.45 3.17 34.54
C VAL A 138 -4.26 3.85 33.18
N ILE A 139 -3.99 3.07 32.13
CA ILE A 139 -3.79 3.57 30.77
C ILE A 139 -4.90 2.97 29.89
N PRO A 140 -5.71 3.79 29.21
CA PRO A 140 -6.86 3.32 28.45
C PRO A 140 -6.50 2.94 26.98
N GLY A 141 -5.38 2.27 26.75
CA GLY A 141 -4.92 1.93 25.42
C GLY A 141 -4.07 3.03 24.75
N LYS A 142 -4.09 3.11 23.44
CA LYS A 142 -3.31 4.11 22.70
C LYS A 142 -3.79 5.54 22.99
N MET A 143 -2.91 6.39 23.49
CA MET A 143 -3.24 7.78 23.87
C MET A 143 -3.15 8.77 22.71
N GLN A 144 -2.37 8.48 21.67
CA GLN A 144 -2.15 9.36 20.54
C GLN A 144 -3.31 9.26 19.54
N SER A 145 -3.65 10.39 18.92
CA SER A 145 -4.58 10.42 17.81
C SER A 145 -4.06 9.64 16.60
N ARG A 146 -4.97 9.13 15.78
CA ARG A 146 -4.66 8.56 14.49
C ARG A 146 -4.10 9.64 13.55
N LYS A 147 -3.08 9.31 12.77
CA LYS A 147 -2.67 10.15 11.63
C LYS A 147 -3.75 10.10 10.53
N ASP A 148 -3.90 11.17 9.82
CA ASP A 148 -4.66 11.20 8.57
C ASP A 148 -3.71 11.09 7.39
N LEU A 149 -3.60 9.88 6.82
CA LEU A 149 -2.71 9.63 5.69
C LEU A 149 -3.21 10.36 4.42
N THR A 150 -4.52 10.46 4.26
CA THR A 150 -5.12 11.11 3.09
C THR A 150 -4.73 12.58 3.04
N GLU A 151 -4.85 13.28 4.16
CA GLU A 151 -4.41 14.69 4.28
C GLU A 151 -2.89 14.83 4.09
N VAL A 152 -2.10 13.92 4.65
CA VAL A 152 -0.64 13.93 4.48
C VAL A 152 -0.27 13.75 3.00
N MET A 153 -0.94 12.85 2.28
CA MET A 153 -0.67 12.62 0.85
C MET A 153 -1.23 13.76 -0.02
N ALA A 154 -2.38 14.33 0.32
CA ALA A 154 -2.94 15.50 -0.38
C ALA A 154 -1.98 16.71 -0.34
N ALA A 155 -1.25 16.88 0.75
CA ALA A 155 -0.23 17.93 0.89
C ALA A 155 0.97 17.78 -0.06
N HIS A 156 1.12 16.63 -0.74
CA HIS A 156 2.11 16.43 -1.81
C HIS A 156 1.62 16.93 -3.18
N HIS A 157 0.43 17.50 -3.26
CA HIS A 157 -0.19 18.00 -4.50
C HIS A 157 -0.29 16.93 -5.60
N LEU A 158 -0.59 15.69 -5.18
CA LEU A 158 -0.78 14.57 -6.10
C LEU A 158 -2.01 14.78 -6.98
N PRO A 159 -2.01 14.27 -8.22
CA PRO A 159 -3.16 14.39 -9.12
C PRO A 159 -4.39 13.64 -8.61
N TYR A 160 -4.19 12.61 -7.79
CA TYR A 160 -5.27 11.81 -7.23
C TYR A 160 -4.91 11.29 -5.83
N VAL A 161 -5.80 11.51 -4.88
CA VAL A 161 -5.76 10.93 -3.53
C VAL A 161 -7.19 10.56 -3.16
N ALA A 162 -7.40 9.32 -2.74
CA ALA A 162 -8.73 8.85 -2.36
C ALA A 162 -8.69 7.99 -1.11
N GLN A 163 -9.79 8.00 -0.37
CA GLN A 163 -10.04 7.09 0.74
C GLN A 163 -11.37 6.38 0.53
N THR A 164 -11.41 5.10 0.85
CA THR A 164 -12.61 4.28 0.75
C THR A 164 -12.65 3.24 1.87
N ILE A 165 -13.78 2.58 2.02
CA ILE A 165 -13.95 1.47 2.94
C ILE A 165 -14.31 0.19 2.18
N ALA A 166 -13.60 -0.90 2.47
CA ALA A 166 -13.78 -2.18 1.78
C ALA A 166 -15.04 -2.95 2.22
N VAL A 167 -15.71 -2.50 3.26
CA VAL A 167 -16.90 -3.15 3.84
C VAL A 167 -18.12 -2.33 3.46
N ASN A 168 -19.13 -2.94 2.88
CA ASN A 168 -20.43 -2.37 2.55
C ASN A 168 -20.53 -1.42 1.34
N ASN A 169 -19.44 -1.01 0.71
CA ASN A 169 -19.51 -0.15 -0.49
C ASN A 169 -18.50 -0.55 -1.56
N PHE A 170 -18.74 -1.69 -2.20
CA PHE A 170 -17.87 -2.19 -3.28
C PHE A 170 -17.90 -1.30 -4.52
N LYS A 171 -19.00 -0.58 -4.77
CA LYS A 171 -19.10 0.34 -5.88
C LYS A 171 -18.13 1.51 -5.72
N ASP A 172 -18.14 2.17 -4.56
CA ASP A 172 -17.21 3.26 -4.24
C ASP A 172 -15.74 2.80 -4.31
N LEU A 173 -15.45 1.61 -3.79
CA LEU A 173 -14.09 1.05 -3.86
C LEU A 173 -13.66 0.81 -5.31
N TYR A 174 -14.55 0.29 -6.15
CA TYR A 174 -14.24 0.04 -7.56
C TYR A 174 -14.05 1.34 -8.35
N GLU A 175 -14.98 2.29 -8.23
CA GLU A 175 -14.92 3.61 -8.88
C GLU A 175 -13.65 4.39 -8.51
N LYS A 176 -13.18 4.26 -7.27
CA LYS A 176 -11.92 4.87 -6.82
C LYS A 176 -10.66 4.09 -7.24
N SER A 177 -10.83 2.88 -7.74
CA SER A 177 -9.72 2.03 -8.23
C SER A 177 -9.48 2.19 -9.72
N GLU A 178 -10.48 2.66 -10.48
CA GLU A 178 -10.38 3.03 -11.90
C GLU A 178 -9.59 4.32 -12.12
#